data_89ec3d12e9b0c2dd9c1c1eb286fee06d
#
_entry.id   89ec3d12e9b0c2dd9c1c1eb286fee06d
#
_cell.length_a   1.000
_cell.length_b   1.000
_cell.length_c   1.000
_cell.angle_alpha   90.00
_cell.angle_beta   90.00
_cell.angle_gamma   90.00
#
_symmetry.space_group_name_H-M   'P 1'
#
loop_
_entity.id
_entity.type
_entity.pdbx_description
1 polymer ?
#
loop_
_entity_poly.entity_id
_entity_poly.type
_entity_poly.pdbx_seq_one_letter_code
_entity_poly.pdbx_strand_id
1 'polypeptide(L)'
;MLWVTALVASVLPMSKLLALDQSSKVTGYTILENGKIIKVSHFECIGDDVGDRLVQFRKKIISLINEFDIDEIVFEDIQLQDVNGSRETGIKTFKVLAEVFGVLHELCSEMKMPHIAVLPIKWKAHFKIAGKGRAQEKKMA
;
A
#
# COMPACT_ATOMS: atom_id res chain seq x y z
N MET A 1 7.61 5.75 -5.32
CA MET A 1 7.56 5.57 -3.84
C MET A 1 8.72 6.20 -3.09
N LEU A 2 9.18 7.34 -3.56
CA LEU A 2 10.28 8.08 -2.92
C LEU A 2 9.94 8.54 -1.50
N TRP A 3 8.67 8.87 -1.26
CA TRP A 3 8.21 9.30 0.04
C TRP A 3 8.38 8.23 1.12
N VAL A 4 8.21 6.97 0.76
CA VAL A 4 8.42 5.84 1.69
C VAL A 4 9.89 5.76 2.09
N THR A 5 10.79 5.88 1.11
CA THR A 5 12.23 5.87 1.36
C THR A 5 12.65 6.96 2.33
N ALA A 6 12.15 8.19 2.13
CA ALA A 6 12.46 9.31 3.01
C ALA A 6 11.89 9.10 4.43
N LEU A 7 10.68 8.56 4.54
CA LEU A 7 10.04 8.31 5.83
C LEU A 7 10.77 7.22 6.61
N VAL A 8 11.12 6.13 5.96
CA VAL A 8 11.68 4.94 6.60
C VAL A 8 13.14 5.13 6.98
N ALA A 9 13.94 5.81 6.17
CA ALA A 9 15.34 6.06 6.47
C ALA A 9 15.54 6.78 7.80
N SER A 10 14.54 7.53 8.28
CA SER A 10 14.58 8.23 9.56
C SER A 10 14.04 7.40 10.72
N VAL A 11 13.32 6.30 10.48
CA VAL A 11 12.61 5.55 11.53
C VAL A 11 13.30 4.23 11.88
N LEU A 12 13.72 3.46 10.89
CA LEU A 12 14.27 2.11 11.11
C LEU A 12 15.51 1.87 10.24
N PRO A 13 16.70 2.28 10.71
CA PRO A 13 17.93 2.11 9.96
C PRO A 13 18.31 0.67 9.91
N MET A 14 18.33 -0.27 9.60
CA MET A 14 18.75 -1.69 9.65
C MET A 14 17.59 -2.66 9.49
N SER A 15 16.53 -2.26 8.78
CA SER A 15 15.37 -3.15 8.62
C SER A 15 14.98 -3.34 7.17
N LYS A 16 14.26 -4.43 6.92
CA LYS A 16 13.61 -4.71 5.64
C LYS A 16 12.16 -4.28 5.71
N LEU A 17 11.78 -3.42 4.79
CA LEU A 17 10.45 -2.82 4.75
C LEU A 17 9.72 -3.24 3.49
N LEU A 18 8.44 -3.58 3.66
CA LEU A 18 7.52 -3.79 2.55
C LEU A 18 6.58 -2.59 2.48
N ALA A 19 6.65 -1.84 1.39
CA ALA A 19 5.77 -0.71 1.13
C ALA A 19 4.72 -1.12 0.09
N LEU A 20 3.45 -0.88 0.41
CA LEU A 20 2.34 -1.33 -0.40
C LEU A 20 1.52 -0.17 -0.96
N ASP A 21 1.18 -0.28 -2.23
CA ASP A 21 0.10 0.46 -2.87
C ASP A 21 -1.03 -0.56 -3.10
N GLN A 22 -1.81 -0.77 -2.05
CA GLN A 22 -2.73 -1.90 -1.99
C GLN A 22 -4.04 -1.67 -2.76
N SER A 23 -4.52 -2.75 -3.36
CA SER A 23 -5.80 -2.81 -4.05
C SER A 23 -6.31 -4.25 -4.04
N SER A 24 -7.60 -4.44 -4.27
CA SER A 24 -8.16 -5.79 -4.34
C SER A 24 -7.81 -6.52 -5.62
N LYS A 25 -7.36 -5.82 -6.66
CA LYS A 25 -7.04 -6.41 -7.97
C LYS A 25 -5.55 -6.42 -8.26
N VAL A 26 -4.93 -5.25 -8.24
CA VAL A 26 -3.49 -5.13 -8.52
C VAL A 26 -2.85 -4.35 -7.38
N THR A 27 -1.91 -4.98 -6.71
CA THR A 27 -1.16 -4.35 -5.61
C THR A 27 0.28 -4.14 -6.04
N GLY A 28 0.71 -2.88 -6.05
CA GLY A 28 2.11 -2.53 -6.24
C GLY A 28 2.87 -2.65 -4.92
N TYR A 29 4.13 -3.06 -4.98
CA TYR A 29 4.95 -3.12 -3.78
C TYR A 29 6.41 -2.77 -4.06
N THR A 30 7.04 -2.27 -3.03
CA THR A 30 8.48 -1.96 -3.02
C THR A 30 9.07 -2.58 -1.77
N ILE A 31 10.22 -3.24 -1.92
CA ILE A 31 10.97 -3.75 -0.78
C ILE A 31 12.22 -2.90 -0.62
N LEU A 32 12.41 -2.39 0.59
CA LEU A 32 13.57 -1.58 0.95
C LEU A 32 14.39 -2.31 2.01
N GLU A 33 15.69 -2.22 1.90
CA GLU A 33 16.63 -2.74 2.89
C GLU A 33 17.59 -1.60 3.26
N ASN A 34 17.57 -1.23 4.53
CA ASN A 34 18.37 -0.10 5.03
C ASN A 34 18.14 1.19 4.23
N GLY A 35 16.89 1.44 3.86
CA GLY A 35 16.51 2.62 3.09
C GLY A 35 16.78 2.54 1.59
N LYS A 36 17.35 1.45 1.10
CA LYS A 36 17.62 1.25 -0.33
C LYS A 36 16.59 0.34 -0.97
N ILE A 37 16.12 0.71 -2.15
CA ILE A 37 15.17 -0.11 -2.90
C ILE A 37 15.89 -1.34 -3.45
N ILE A 38 15.42 -2.54 -3.07
CA ILE A 38 15.96 -3.80 -3.57
C ILE A 38 15.01 -4.48 -4.55
N LYS A 39 13.72 -4.15 -4.52
CA LYS A 39 12.75 -4.70 -5.47
C LYS A 39 11.54 -3.77 -5.60
N VAL A 40 11.08 -3.59 -6.83
CA VAL A 40 9.81 -2.94 -7.15
C VAL A 40 9.03 -3.89 -8.05
N SER A 41 7.81 -4.23 -7.70
CA SER A 41 7.00 -5.14 -8.49
C SER A 41 5.51 -4.98 -8.16
N HIS A 42 4.70 -5.89 -8.63
CA HIS A 42 3.28 -5.93 -8.34
C HIS A 42 2.78 -7.37 -8.37
N PHE A 43 1.62 -7.61 -7.81
CA PHE A 43 0.91 -8.87 -7.98
C PHE A 43 -0.57 -8.61 -8.25
N GLU A 44 -1.21 -9.58 -8.90
CA GLU A 44 -2.62 -9.50 -9.25
C GLU A 44 -3.43 -10.54 -8.47
N CYS A 45 -4.64 -10.14 -8.08
CA CYS A 45 -5.64 -11.04 -7.53
C CYS A 45 -6.79 -11.11 -8.54
N ILE A 46 -7.21 -12.32 -8.89
CA ILE A 46 -8.18 -12.54 -9.97
C ILE A 46 -9.50 -13.08 -9.44
N GLY A 47 -10.55 -12.86 -10.21
CA GLY A 47 -11.90 -13.31 -9.88
C GLY A 47 -12.87 -12.15 -9.66
N ASP A 48 -14.14 -12.42 -9.84
CA ASP A 48 -15.19 -11.40 -9.70
C ASP A 48 -15.58 -11.16 -8.25
N ASP A 49 -15.45 -12.17 -7.42
CA ASP A 49 -15.78 -12.05 -6.01
C ASP A 49 -14.66 -11.39 -5.20
N VAL A 50 -15.02 -10.34 -4.46
CA VAL A 50 -14.06 -9.63 -3.61
C VAL A 50 -13.45 -10.54 -2.56
N GLY A 51 -14.26 -11.41 -1.94
CA GLY A 51 -13.79 -12.34 -0.93
C GLY A 51 -12.67 -13.25 -1.45
N ASP A 52 -12.82 -13.78 -2.65
CA ASP A 52 -11.80 -14.62 -3.27
C ASP A 52 -10.51 -13.84 -3.52
N ARG A 53 -10.63 -12.59 -3.97
CA ARG A 53 -9.46 -11.73 -4.16
C ARG A 53 -8.76 -11.40 -2.84
N LEU A 54 -9.54 -11.19 -1.77
CA LEU A 54 -8.96 -10.93 -0.45
C LEU A 54 -8.15 -12.12 0.09
N VAL A 55 -8.62 -13.33 -0.15
CA VAL A 55 -7.86 -14.55 0.21
C VAL A 55 -6.53 -14.59 -0.54
N GLN A 56 -6.56 -14.34 -1.84
CA GLN A 56 -5.33 -14.28 -2.64
C GLN A 56 -4.39 -13.19 -2.17
N PHE A 57 -4.92 -12.00 -1.90
CA PHE A 57 -4.16 -10.87 -1.39
C PHE A 57 -3.43 -11.23 -0.09
N ARG A 58 -4.14 -11.79 0.87
CA ARG A 58 -3.56 -12.17 2.15
C ARG A 58 -2.44 -13.19 1.98
N LYS A 59 -2.65 -14.21 1.15
CA LYS A 59 -1.63 -15.23 0.86
C LYS A 59 -0.39 -14.63 0.20
N LYS A 60 -0.58 -13.69 -0.73
CA LYS A 60 0.54 -13.02 -1.41
C LYS A 60 1.36 -12.18 -0.43
N ILE A 61 0.71 -11.44 0.46
CA ILE A 61 1.43 -10.66 1.47
C ILE A 61 2.23 -11.56 2.40
N ILE A 62 1.66 -12.66 2.88
CA ILE A 62 2.38 -13.63 3.71
C ILE A 62 3.59 -14.18 2.97
N SER A 63 3.42 -14.51 1.70
CA SER A 63 4.51 -15.03 0.86
C SER A 63 5.66 -14.02 0.76
N LEU A 64 5.36 -12.74 0.54
CA LEU A 64 6.37 -11.69 0.48
C LEU A 64 7.08 -11.50 1.82
N ILE A 65 6.34 -11.52 2.92
CA ILE A 65 6.92 -11.40 4.26
C ILE A 65 7.94 -12.51 4.50
N ASN A 66 7.60 -13.74 4.16
CA ASN A 66 8.46 -14.89 4.37
C ASN A 66 9.63 -14.94 3.40
N GLU A 67 9.40 -14.62 2.12
CA GLU A 67 10.44 -14.66 1.10
C GLU A 67 11.56 -13.65 1.37
N PHE A 68 11.20 -12.46 1.82
CA PHE A 68 12.15 -11.36 2.00
C PHE A 68 12.50 -11.07 3.46
N ASP A 69 11.98 -11.84 4.41
CA ASP A 69 12.19 -11.60 5.85
C ASP A 69 11.83 -10.16 6.25
N ILE A 70 10.61 -9.76 5.91
CA ILE A 70 10.14 -8.39 6.16
C ILE A 70 10.00 -8.12 7.65
N ASP A 71 10.54 -6.97 8.09
CA ASP A 71 10.49 -6.52 9.48
C ASP A 71 9.33 -5.56 9.75
N GLU A 72 8.89 -4.83 8.74
CA GLU A 72 7.83 -3.82 8.88
C GLU A 72 7.09 -3.63 7.56
N ILE A 73 5.80 -3.29 7.66
CA ILE A 73 4.97 -3.00 6.49
C ILE A 73 4.48 -1.55 6.57
N VAL A 74 4.57 -0.84 5.45
CA VAL A 74 3.97 0.49 5.29
C VAL A 74 2.96 0.41 4.16
N PHE A 75 1.76 0.92 4.42
CA PHE A 75 0.71 0.94 3.41
C PHE A 75 -0.11 2.22 3.50
N GLU A 76 -0.91 2.47 2.48
CA GLU A 76 -1.72 3.68 2.44
C GLU A 76 -2.94 3.54 3.34
N ASP A 77 -3.20 4.59 4.12
CA ASP A 77 -4.48 4.73 4.82
C ASP A 77 -5.56 5.09 3.81
N ILE A 78 -6.81 4.82 4.15
CA ILE A 78 -7.92 5.03 3.23
C ILE A 78 -8.66 6.33 3.57
N GLN A 79 -9.18 6.98 2.52
CA GLN A 79 -10.00 8.16 2.64
C GLN A 79 -11.23 8.03 1.75
N LEU A 80 -12.38 8.47 2.25
CA LEU A 80 -13.57 8.56 1.43
C LEU A 80 -13.39 9.73 0.45
N GLN A 81 -13.50 9.44 -0.84
CA GLN A 81 -13.37 10.45 -1.88
C GLN A 81 -14.58 10.41 -2.80
N ASP A 82 -14.99 11.58 -3.28
CA ASP A 82 -15.99 11.66 -4.33
C ASP A 82 -15.30 11.43 -5.67
N VAL A 83 -15.60 10.29 -6.28
CA VAL A 83 -15.04 9.92 -7.58
C VAL A 83 -15.96 10.41 -8.68
N ASN A 84 -15.46 11.29 -9.54
CA ASN A 84 -16.19 11.85 -10.69
C ASN A 84 -17.53 12.51 -10.30
N GLY A 85 -17.59 13.13 -9.13
CA GLY A 85 -18.82 13.74 -8.64
C GLY A 85 -19.91 12.76 -8.24
N SER A 86 -19.64 11.47 -8.27
CA SER A 86 -20.59 10.42 -7.88
C SER A 86 -20.29 9.94 -6.47
N ARG A 87 -21.16 10.28 -5.54
CA ARG A 87 -21.07 9.82 -4.15
C ARG A 87 -21.20 8.30 -4.04
N GLU A 88 -22.08 7.71 -4.86
CA GLU A 88 -22.30 6.27 -4.87
C GLU A 88 -21.04 5.51 -5.30
N THR A 89 -20.38 5.96 -6.36
CA THR A 89 -19.13 5.35 -6.83
C THR A 89 -18.03 5.48 -5.78
N GLY A 90 -17.94 6.65 -5.12
CA GLY A 90 -16.99 6.88 -4.05
C GLY A 90 -17.20 5.92 -2.87
N ILE A 91 -18.45 5.67 -2.50
CA ILE A 91 -18.79 4.74 -1.42
C ILE A 91 -18.42 3.30 -1.78
N LYS A 92 -18.71 2.86 -3.00
CA LYS A 92 -18.35 1.50 -3.46
C LYS A 92 -16.84 1.29 -3.46
N THR A 93 -16.10 2.24 -3.98
CA THR A 93 -14.64 2.21 -3.99
C THR A 93 -14.07 2.18 -2.58
N PHE A 94 -14.58 3.04 -1.71
CA PHE A 94 -14.17 3.09 -0.31
C PHE A 94 -14.43 1.76 0.40
N LYS A 95 -15.57 1.14 0.16
CA LYS A 95 -15.92 -0.14 0.78
C LYS A 95 -14.88 -1.22 0.44
N VAL A 96 -14.51 -1.35 -0.82
CA VAL A 96 -13.52 -2.35 -1.24
C VAL A 96 -12.14 -2.03 -0.65
N LEU A 97 -11.74 -0.76 -0.65
CA LEU A 97 -10.48 -0.35 -0.03
C LEU A 97 -10.47 -0.62 1.47
N ALA A 98 -11.60 -0.42 2.15
CA ALA A 98 -11.74 -0.72 3.57
C ALA A 98 -11.60 -2.22 3.85
N GLU A 99 -12.13 -3.06 2.97
CA GLU A 99 -12.01 -4.51 3.11
C GLU A 99 -10.54 -4.95 2.97
N VAL A 100 -9.82 -4.43 1.99
CA VAL A 100 -8.38 -4.69 1.82
C VAL A 100 -7.59 -4.19 3.03
N PHE A 101 -7.89 -2.99 3.50
CA PHE A 101 -7.27 -2.40 4.68
C PHE A 101 -7.49 -3.28 5.92
N GLY A 102 -8.71 -3.78 6.09
CA GLY A 102 -9.06 -4.66 7.21
C GLY A 102 -8.28 -5.98 7.18
N VAL A 103 -8.11 -6.56 6.01
CA VAL A 103 -7.32 -7.78 5.84
C VAL A 103 -5.86 -7.54 6.20
N LEU A 104 -5.29 -6.43 5.75
CA LEU A 104 -3.91 -6.05 6.11
C LEU A 104 -3.75 -5.86 7.61
N HIS A 105 -4.68 -5.14 8.22
CA HIS A 105 -4.64 -4.85 9.65
C HIS A 105 -4.72 -6.14 10.47
N GLU A 106 -5.65 -7.02 10.11
CA GLU A 106 -5.82 -8.31 10.76
C GLU A 106 -4.57 -9.19 10.61
N LEU A 107 -4.01 -9.24 9.40
CA LEU A 107 -2.81 -10.02 9.11
C LEU A 107 -1.62 -9.52 9.93
N CYS A 108 -1.41 -8.22 9.98
CA CYS A 108 -0.32 -7.64 10.77
C CYS A 108 -0.48 -7.95 12.26
N SER A 109 -1.71 -7.94 12.77
CA SER A 109 -1.98 -8.30 14.16
C SER A 109 -1.69 -9.76 14.43
N GLU A 110 -2.13 -10.66 13.55
CA GLU A 110 -1.88 -12.10 13.69
C GLU A 110 -0.38 -12.41 13.69
N MET A 111 0.36 -11.83 12.77
CA MET A 111 1.80 -12.06 12.63
C MET A 111 2.65 -11.20 13.57
N LYS A 112 2.03 -10.36 14.38
CA LYS A 112 2.72 -9.36 15.21
C LYS A 112 3.71 -8.53 14.41
N MET A 113 3.29 -8.15 13.20
CA MET A 113 4.09 -7.39 12.26
C MET A 113 3.94 -5.90 12.53
N PRO A 114 5.03 -5.19 12.83
CA PRO A 114 4.97 -3.72 12.92
C PRO A 114 4.50 -3.12 11.61
N HIS A 115 3.60 -2.14 11.67
CA HIS A 115 3.04 -1.53 10.47
C HIS A 115 2.66 -0.08 10.71
N ILE A 116 2.67 0.69 9.62
CA ILE A 116 2.29 2.10 9.61
C ILE A 116 1.37 2.34 8.43
N ALA A 117 0.21 2.96 8.68
CA ALA A 117 -0.68 3.43 7.63
C ALA A 117 -0.45 4.92 7.39
N VAL A 118 -0.19 5.31 6.16
CA VAL A 118 0.14 6.69 5.80
C VAL A 118 -0.93 7.25 4.87
N LEU A 119 -1.49 8.40 5.22
CA LEU A 119 -2.48 9.07 4.39
C LEU A 119 -1.88 9.53 3.07
N PRO A 120 -2.53 9.25 1.94
CA PRO A 120 -2.02 9.65 0.62
C PRO A 120 -1.73 11.15 0.50
N ILE A 121 -2.56 11.99 1.10
CA ILE A 121 -2.39 13.44 1.05
C ILE A 121 -1.08 13.91 1.70
N LYS A 122 -0.60 13.20 2.72
CA LYS A 122 0.63 13.61 3.43
C LYS A 122 1.87 13.46 2.57
N TRP A 123 2.01 12.35 1.87
CA TRP A 123 3.17 12.17 1.01
C TRP A 123 3.11 13.07 -0.23
N LYS A 124 1.92 13.31 -0.77
CA LYS A 124 1.75 14.24 -1.89
C LYS A 124 2.16 15.66 -1.52
N ALA A 125 1.76 16.12 -0.34
CA ALA A 125 2.17 17.43 0.17
C ALA A 125 3.68 17.49 0.40
N HIS A 126 4.26 16.43 0.97
CA HIS A 126 5.69 16.35 1.26
C HIS A 126 6.55 16.49 0.00
N PHE A 127 6.17 15.84 -1.08
CA PHE A 127 6.90 15.92 -2.35
C PHE A 127 6.44 17.02 -3.27
N LYS A 128 5.49 17.86 -2.86
CA LYS A 128 4.93 18.95 -3.66
C LYS A 128 4.44 18.52 -5.03
N ILE A 129 3.88 17.34 -5.11
CA ILE A 129 3.34 16.77 -6.34
C ILE A 129 1.98 17.41 -6.67
N ALA A 130 1.28 17.91 -5.64
CA ALA A 130 0.04 18.63 -5.83
C ALA A 130 0.27 19.84 -6.74
N GLY A 131 -0.54 20.00 -7.77
CA GLY A 131 -0.42 21.07 -8.75
C GLY A 131 0.35 20.72 -10.02
N LYS A 132 0.99 19.56 -10.09
CA LYS A 132 1.71 19.12 -11.30
C LYS A 132 0.88 18.24 -12.23
N GLY A 133 -0.35 17.92 -11.86
CA GLY A 133 -1.27 17.16 -12.67
C GLY A 133 -1.07 15.64 -12.62
N ARG A 134 -2.13 14.92 -13.02
CA ARG A 134 -2.17 13.45 -12.93
C ARG A 134 -1.08 12.74 -13.75
N ALA A 135 -0.69 13.32 -14.86
CA ALA A 135 0.31 12.69 -15.73
C ALA A 135 1.67 12.61 -15.04
N GLN A 136 2.03 13.66 -14.29
CA GLN A 136 3.28 13.66 -13.54
C GLN A 136 3.20 12.80 -12.28
N GLU A 137 2.06 12.77 -11.60
CA GLU A 137 1.86 11.87 -10.48
C GLU A 137 2.07 10.40 -10.90
N LYS A 138 1.53 10.03 -12.06
CA LYS A 138 1.71 8.67 -12.61
C LYS A 138 3.15 8.34 -12.96
N LYS A 139 3.92 9.32 -13.42
CA LYS A 139 5.34 9.12 -13.72
C LYS A 139 6.19 8.96 -12.46
N MET A 140 5.78 9.60 -11.38
CA MET A 140 6.51 9.58 -10.11
C MET A 140 6.10 8.42 -9.20
N ALA A 141 4.92 7.87 -9.43
CA ALA A 141 4.45 6.69 -8.74
C ALA A 141 4.94 5.44 -9.46
#